data_5c0b70c441f57414408f2f36a28fa6a1
#
_entry.id   5c0b70c441f57414408f2f36a28fa6a1
#
_cell.length_a   1.000
_cell.length_b   1.000
_cell.length_c   1.000
_cell.angle_alpha   90.00
_cell.angle_beta   90.00
_cell.angle_gamma   90.00
#
_symmetry.space_group_name_H-M   'P 1'
#
loop_
_entity.id
_entity.type
_entity.pdbx_description
1 polymer ?
#
loop_
_entity_poly.entity_id
_entity_poly.type
_entity_poly.pdbx_seq_one_letter_code
_entity_poly.pdbx_strand_id
1 'polypeptide(L)'
;MWKIWRMKRKYIFFDIDGTLVAGGYNKTYVPESAKVALEKLREAGHFLAIATGRSQAMALGYMHELGFENMVSDGGYGVTINGELVDITPLNKQDVIRVIDECKAKNIPWALQVDNSVVRSAPDSRFQDFTNDVYMQTEVVEGLDPANYDKIYKAYIACYEPTEYTLESLKSVPWGRFLKEYIFVEPSDKAFGIRRIMDYFGAETSDVVVFGDAANDLSMFVDGWTKVAMGNAIDELKQRADYITTDVDKDGIYNACEALGLFNN
;
A
#
# COMPACT_ATOMS: atom_id res chain seq x y z
N MET A 1 -3.78 -21.42 41.62
CA MET A 1 -3.75 -20.16 40.85
C MET A 1 -3.28 -20.49 39.44
N TRP A 2 -4.19 -20.70 38.50
CA TRP A 2 -3.86 -21.04 37.11
C TRP A 2 -3.29 -19.78 36.46
N LYS A 3 -2.01 -19.81 36.02
CA LYS A 3 -1.47 -18.78 35.14
C LYS A 3 -2.22 -18.91 33.81
N ILE A 4 -3.19 -18.04 33.57
CA ILE A 4 -3.75 -17.84 32.24
C ILE A 4 -2.60 -17.26 31.43
N TRP A 5 -2.02 -18.07 30.52
CA TRP A 5 -1.06 -17.60 29.53
C TRP A 5 -1.86 -16.78 28.51
N ARG A 6 -2.03 -15.49 28.79
CA ARG A 6 -2.54 -14.59 27.76
C ARG A 6 -1.53 -14.56 26.61
N MET A 7 -1.95 -14.90 25.40
CA MET A 7 -1.08 -14.70 24.24
C MET A 7 -0.61 -13.24 24.19
N LYS A 8 0.65 -13.06 23.85
CA LYS A 8 1.22 -11.72 23.67
C LYS A 8 0.49 -11.05 22.51
N ARG A 9 0.01 -9.81 22.74
CA ARG A 9 -0.62 -8.98 21.69
C ARG A 9 0.28 -8.95 20.46
N LYS A 10 -0.27 -9.26 19.28
CA LYS A 10 0.40 -9.11 18.00
C LYS A 10 -0.05 -7.82 17.32
N TYR A 11 0.82 -7.28 16.45
CA TYR A 11 0.58 -6.14 15.60
C TYR A 11 0.50 -6.66 14.16
N ILE A 12 -0.72 -6.76 13.65
CA ILE A 12 -1.02 -7.47 12.41
C ILE A 12 -1.35 -6.46 11.32
N PHE A 13 -0.59 -6.51 10.23
CA PHE A 13 -0.71 -5.61 9.10
C PHE A 13 -1.14 -6.40 7.86
N PHE A 14 -2.15 -5.90 7.17
CA PHE A 14 -2.72 -6.54 5.99
C PHE A 14 -2.60 -5.62 4.78
N ASP A 15 -2.10 -6.14 3.66
CA ASP A 15 -2.32 -5.48 2.38
C ASP A 15 -3.81 -5.53 2.00
N ILE A 16 -4.22 -4.68 1.05
CA ILE A 16 -5.61 -4.61 0.57
C ILE A 16 -5.82 -5.53 -0.62
N ASP A 17 -5.18 -5.24 -1.74
CA ASP A 17 -5.49 -5.81 -3.05
C ASP A 17 -4.87 -7.21 -3.23
N GLY A 18 -5.67 -8.25 -3.27
CA GLY A 18 -5.19 -9.63 -3.29
C GLY A 18 -4.92 -10.26 -1.93
N THR A 19 -5.08 -9.48 -0.84
CA THR A 19 -4.93 -9.94 0.55
C THR A 19 -6.23 -9.82 1.34
N LEU A 20 -6.72 -8.60 1.62
CA LEU A 20 -8.05 -8.37 2.24
C LEU A 20 -9.18 -8.43 1.22
N VAL A 21 -8.90 -8.03 -0.01
CA VAL A 21 -9.88 -7.83 -1.07
C VAL A 21 -9.59 -8.79 -2.21
N ALA A 22 -10.59 -9.60 -2.55
CA ALA A 22 -10.59 -10.51 -3.70
C ALA A 22 -11.27 -9.87 -4.91
N GLY A 23 -11.09 -10.49 -6.09
CA GLY A 23 -11.70 -10.07 -7.35
C GLY A 23 -10.73 -9.31 -8.24
N GLY A 24 -11.25 -8.85 -9.38
CA GLY A 24 -10.49 -8.10 -10.38
C GLY A 24 -11.08 -6.73 -10.59
N TYR A 25 -10.51 -6.01 -11.55
CA TYR A 25 -10.76 -4.61 -11.87
C TYR A 25 -12.20 -4.10 -11.78
N ASN A 26 -13.18 -4.95 -12.13
CA ASN A 26 -14.58 -4.54 -12.25
C ASN A 26 -15.48 -5.03 -11.10
N LYS A 27 -14.97 -5.84 -10.21
CA LYS A 27 -15.75 -6.38 -9.10
C LYS A 27 -14.82 -6.86 -7.99
N THR A 28 -14.62 -6.00 -7.03
CA THR A 28 -13.89 -6.32 -5.79
C THR A 28 -14.87 -6.64 -4.68
N TYR A 29 -14.48 -7.53 -3.77
CA TYR A 29 -15.24 -7.85 -2.57
C TYR A 29 -14.30 -8.32 -1.47
N VAL A 30 -14.70 -8.14 -0.22
CA VAL A 30 -14.03 -8.72 0.94
C VAL A 30 -14.66 -10.08 1.24
N PRO A 31 -13.89 -11.18 1.25
CA PRO A 31 -14.41 -12.49 1.65
C PRO A 31 -15.01 -12.45 3.05
N GLU A 32 -16.12 -13.15 3.26
CA GLU A 32 -16.79 -13.16 4.57
C GLU A 32 -15.91 -13.78 5.65
N SER A 33 -15.11 -14.80 5.30
CA SER A 33 -14.13 -15.40 6.20
C SER A 33 -13.05 -14.42 6.66
N ALA A 34 -12.66 -13.46 5.81
CA ALA A 34 -11.72 -12.41 6.20
C ALA A 34 -12.33 -11.48 7.25
N LYS A 35 -13.60 -11.08 7.09
CA LYS A 35 -14.33 -10.28 8.10
C LYS A 35 -14.40 -11.00 9.44
N VAL A 36 -14.79 -12.28 9.41
CA VAL A 36 -14.85 -13.12 10.61
C VAL A 36 -13.47 -13.24 11.27
N ALA A 37 -12.39 -13.39 10.49
CA ALA A 37 -11.04 -13.42 11.02
C ALA A 37 -10.65 -12.11 11.71
N LEU A 38 -10.96 -10.95 11.09
CA LEU A 38 -10.69 -9.63 11.68
C LEU A 38 -11.44 -9.43 13.01
N GLU A 39 -12.70 -9.87 13.11
CA GLU A 39 -13.47 -9.81 14.38
C GLU A 39 -12.81 -10.67 15.47
N LYS A 40 -12.48 -11.93 15.17
CA LYS A 40 -11.80 -12.83 16.13
C LYS A 40 -10.45 -12.28 16.59
N LEU A 41 -9.67 -11.67 15.68
CA LEU A 41 -8.39 -11.06 16.04
C LEU A 41 -8.57 -9.85 16.98
N ARG A 42 -9.62 -9.04 16.80
CA ARG A 42 -9.97 -7.95 17.73
C ARG A 42 -10.40 -8.48 19.09
N GLU A 43 -11.24 -9.53 19.12
CA GLU A 43 -11.66 -10.20 20.34
C GLU A 43 -10.46 -10.79 21.09
N ALA A 44 -9.49 -11.34 20.38
CA ALA A 44 -8.21 -11.80 20.91
C ALA A 44 -7.29 -10.67 21.41
N GLY A 45 -7.65 -9.39 21.18
CA GLY A 45 -6.93 -8.23 21.69
C GLY A 45 -5.71 -7.83 20.84
N HIS A 46 -5.60 -8.30 19.61
CA HIS A 46 -4.54 -7.92 18.71
C HIS A 46 -4.72 -6.49 18.17
N PHE A 47 -3.62 -5.87 17.77
CA PHE A 47 -3.63 -4.62 17.03
C PHE A 47 -3.73 -4.93 15.53
N LEU A 48 -4.66 -4.30 14.84
CA LEU A 48 -4.88 -4.51 13.41
C LEU A 48 -4.66 -3.20 12.64
N ALA A 49 -3.96 -3.30 11.52
CA ALA A 49 -3.74 -2.18 10.62
C ALA A 49 -3.72 -2.63 9.15
N ILE A 50 -4.08 -1.73 8.26
CA ILE A 50 -3.85 -1.86 6.82
C ILE A 50 -2.40 -1.45 6.51
N ALA A 51 -1.77 -2.08 5.48
CA ALA A 51 -0.49 -1.66 4.93
C ALA A 51 -0.56 -1.71 3.39
N THR A 52 -0.78 -0.57 2.74
CA THR A 52 -1.13 -0.50 1.32
C THR A 52 -0.27 0.48 0.52
N GLY A 53 -0.13 0.22 -0.80
CA GLY A 53 0.38 1.19 -1.77
C GLY A 53 -0.64 2.27 -2.17
N ARG A 54 -1.93 2.09 -1.85
CA ARG A 54 -2.95 3.11 -2.10
C ARG A 54 -2.66 4.35 -1.28
N SER A 55 -3.03 5.54 -1.83
CA SER A 55 -3.01 6.76 -1.02
C SER A 55 -3.99 6.62 0.15
N GLN A 56 -3.74 7.38 1.22
CA GLN A 56 -4.60 7.36 2.41
C GLN A 56 -6.06 7.63 2.03
N ALA A 57 -6.31 8.66 1.22
CA ALA A 57 -7.66 9.01 0.77
C ALA A 57 -8.36 7.87 0.00
N MET A 58 -7.63 7.12 -0.84
CA MET A 58 -8.19 5.98 -1.58
C MET A 58 -8.47 4.76 -0.69
N ALA A 59 -7.72 4.60 0.40
CA ALA A 59 -7.85 3.47 1.31
C ALA A 59 -8.87 3.68 2.42
N LEU A 60 -9.32 4.92 2.68
CA LEU A 60 -10.27 5.26 3.75
C LEU A 60 -11.57 4.45 3.70
N GLY A 61 -12.10 4.19 2.50
CA GLY A 61 -13.31 3.38 2.34
C GLY A 61 -13.15 1.98 2.95
N TYR A 62 -12.06 1.29 2.63
CA TYR A 62 -11.75 -0.04 3.19
C TYR A 62 -11.46 0.03 4.69
N MET A 63 -10.74 1.06 5.12
CA MET A 63 -10.45 1.27 6.54
C MET A 63 -11.75 1.33 7.36
N HIS A 64 -12.72 2.14 6.92
CA HIS A 64 -14.00 2.29 7.59
C HIS A 64 -14.89 1.04 7.49
N GLU A 65 -15.02 0.48 6.27
CA GLU A 65 -15.85 -0.72 6.03
C GLU A 65 -15.41 -1.90 6.88
N LEU A 66 -14.09 -2.10 7.04
CA LEU A 66 -13.51 -3.22 7.76
C LEU A 66 -13.20 -2.89 9.24
N GLY A 67 -13.53 -1.69 9.70
CA GLY A 67 -13.35 -1.27 11.09
C GLY A 67 -11.89 -1.17 11.52
N PHE A 68 -10.98 -0.83 10.62
CA PHE A 68 -9.61 -0.50 11.01
C PHE A 68 -9.54 0.94 11.53
N GLU A 69 -8.69 1.16 12.52
CA GLU A 69 -8.36 2.49 13.06
C GLU A 69 -6.93 2.91 12.73
N ASN A 70 -6.14 1.99 12.16
CA ASN A 70 -4.73 2.22 11.90
C ASN A 70 -4.38 1.80 10.48
N MET A 71 -3.51 2.56 9.83
CA MET A 71 -3.12 2.30 8.45
C MET A 71 -1.73 2.84 8.14
N VAL A 72 -0.97 2.06 7.39
CA VAL A 72 0.17 2.48 6.61
C VAL A 72 -0.30 2.60 5.16
N SER A 73 -0.22 3.77 4.59
CA SER A 73 -0.64 4.11 3.22
C SER A 73 0.51 4.67 2.39
N ASP A 74 0.22 5.08 1.16
CA ASP A 74 1.18 5.78 0.30
C ASP A 74 2.52 5.03 0.18
N GLY A 75 2.46 3.71 -0.05
CA GLY A 75 3.64 2.86 -0.18
C GLY A 75 4.52 2.77 1.06
N GLY A 76 4.00 3.13 2.25
CA GLY A 76 4.74 3.14 3.52
C GLY A 76 4.97 4.52 4.11
N TYR A 77 4.67 5.59 3.37
CA TYR A 77 4.99 6.97 3.78
C TYR A 77 3.81 7.72 4.41
N GLY A 78 2.60 7.19 4.32
CA GLY A 78 1.44 7.67 5.06
C GLY A 78 1.20 6.85 6.33
N VAL A 79 0.89 7.50 7.45
CA VAL A 79 0.56 6.85 8.73
C VAL A 79 -0.70 7.44 9.32
N THR A 80 -1.68 6.57 9.57
CA THR A 80 -2.92 6.87 10.29
C THR A 80 -2.95 6.05 11.58
N ILE A 81 -3.24 6.68 12.71
CA ILE A 81 -3.29 6.05 14.04
C ILE A 81 -4.57 6.48 14.74
N ASN A 82 -5.33 5.53 15.27
CA ASN A 82 -6.60 5.75 15.97
C ASN A 82 -7.60 6.60 15.14
N GLY A 83 -7.67 6.33 13.83
CA GLY A 83 -8.54 7.06 12.90
C GLY A 83 -8.01 8.41 12.42
N GLU A 84 -6.92 8.91 12.97
CA GLU A 84 -6.36 10.21 12.63
C GLU A 84 -5.12 10.08 11.73
N LEU A 85 -5.10 10.81 10.63
CA LEU A 85 -3.91 10.93 9.78
C LEU A 85 -2.81 11.69 10.52
N VAL A 86 -1.71 10.99 10.85
CA VAL A 86 -0.56 11.60 11.53
C VAL A 86 0.25 12.46 10.55
N ASP A 87 0.66 11.84 9.44
CA ASP A 87 1.27 12.56 8.32
C ASP A 87 1.32 11.68 7.05
N ILE A 88 1.67 12.32 5.93
CA ILE A 88 2.15 11.67 4.71
C ILE A 88 3.47 12.33 4.34
N THR A 89 4.57 11.56 4.38
CA THR A 89 5.88 12.05 3.98
C THR A 89 5.93 12.24 2.46
N PRO A 90 6.21 13.45 1.95
CA PRO A 90 6.24 13.70 0.52
C PRO A 90 7.47 13.08 -0.15
N LEU A 91 7.42 12.94 -1.46
CA LEU A 91 8.57 12.63 -2.31
C LEU A 91 9.64 13.73 -2.21
N ASN A 92 10.89 13.37 -2.53
CA ASN A 92 11.93 14.38 -2.72
C ASN A 92 11.56 15.27 -3.92
N LYS A 93 11.33 16.55 -3.68
CA LYS A 93 10.88 17.52 -4.69
C LYS A 93 11.84 17.60 -5.87
N GLN A 94 13.16 17.58 -5.63
CA GLN A 94 14.15 17.70 -6.70
C GLN A 94 14.16 16.45 -7.62
N ASP A 95 13.91 15.28 -7.04
CA ASP A 95 13.78 14.04 -7.79
C ASP A 95 12.55 14.09 -8.70
N VAL A 96 11.41 14.55 -8.17
CA VAL A 96 10.18 14.72 -8.96
C VAL A 96 10.41 15.72 -10.09
N ILE A 97 11.03 16.87 -9.83
CA ILE A 97 11.33 17.88 -10.85
C ILE A 97 12.17 17.27 -11.97
N ARG A 98 13.23 16.51 -11.65
CA ARG A 98 14.08 15.86 -12.67
C ARG A 98 13.27 14.88 -13.54
N VAL A 99 12.40 14.08 -12.92
CA VAL A 99 11.54 13.13 -13.64
C VAL A 99 10.58 13.88 -14.58
N ILE A 100 9.92 14.90 -14.08
CA ILE A 100 8.96 15.67 -14.89
C ILE A 100 9.63 16.47 -16.00
N ASP A 101 10.80 17.02 -15.76
CA ASP A 101 11.56 17.73 -16.81
C ASP A 101 12.01 16.79 -17.93
N GLU A 102 12.41 15.55 -17.59
CA GLU A 102 12.68 14.54 -18.61
C GLU A 102 11.41 14.15 -19.39
N CYS A 103 10.27 14.00 -18.71
CA CYS A 103 8.97 13.76 -19.36
C CYS A 103 8.60 14.90 -20.32
N LYS A 104 8.76 16.16 -19.89
CA LYS A 104 8.55 17.34 -20.75
C LYS A 104 9.45 17.30 -21.99
N ALA A 105 10.76 17.04 -21.80
CA ALA A 105 11.73 16.98 -22.90
C ALA A 105 11.43 15.87 -23.92
N LYS A 106 10.86 14.76 -23.48
CA LYS A 106 10.49 13.61 -24.33
C LYS A 106 9.02 13.64 -24.77
N ASN A 107 8.28 14.71 -24.45
CA ASN A 107 6.85 14.86 -24.75
C ASN A 107 5.97 13.72 -24.21
N ILE A 108 6.32 13.18 -23.03
CA ILE A 108 5.57 12.12 -22.33
C ILE A 108 4.54 12.79 -21.40
N PRO A 109 3.25 12.42 -21.47
CA PRO A 109 2.23 12.99 -20.58
C PRO A 109 2.46 12.53 -19.13
N TRP A 110 2.18 13.43 -18.20
CA TRP A 110 2.40 13.21 -16.77
C TRP A 110 1.32 13.89 -15.90
N ALA A 111 1.21 13.44 -14.65
CA ALA A 111 0.36 14.04 -13.63
C ALA A 111 1.01 13.96 -12.26
N LEU A 112 0.54 14.75 -11.31
CA LEU A 112 1.02 14.80 -9.93
C LEU A 112 -0.13 14.61 -8.95
N GLN A 113 0.16 13.99 -7.80
CA GLN A 113 -0.69 14.04 -6.62
C GLN A 113 -0.02 14.98 -5.61
N VAL A 114 -0.64 16.13 -5.37
CA VAL A 114 -0.08 17.22 -4.57
C VAL A 114 -0.79 17.40 -3.23
N ASP A 115 -1.87 16.67 -3.02
CA ASP A 115 -2.62 16.62 -1.76
C ASP A 115 -3.10 15.20 -1.44
N ASN A 116 -3.69 15.03 -0.26
CA ASN A 116 -4.30 13.76 0.14
C ASN A 116 -5.75 13.67 -0.35
N SER A 117 -5.92 13.46 -1.63
CA SER A 117 -7.22 13.30 -2.28
C SER A 117 -7.23 12.14 -3.28
N VAL A 118 -8.36 11.90 -3.89
CA VAL A 118 -8.54 10.94 -5.01
C VAL A 118 -8.44 11.64 -6.37
N VAL A 119 -7.83 12.82 -6.39
CA VAL A 119 -7.62 13.64 -7.58
C VAL A 119 -6.11 13.78 -7.83
N ARG A 120 -5.71 13.72 -9.09
CA ARG A 120 -4.37 14.08 -9.55
C ARG A 120 -4.46 15.23 -10.54
N SER A 121 -3.45 16.07 -10.57
CA SER A 121 -3.37 17.24 -11.45
C SER A 121 -2.46 16.94 -12.64
N ALA A 122 -2.90 17.26 -13.85
CA ALA A 122 -2.13 17.16 -15.09
C ALA A 122 -2.05 18.54 -15.77
N PRO A 123 -0.98 18.86 -16.54
CA PRO A 123 -0.87 20.16 -17.20
C PRO A 123 -1.85 20.34 -18.37
N ASP A 124 -2.34 19.24 -18.92
CA ASP A 124 -3.28 19.18 -20.03
C ASP A 124 -4.03 17.84 -20.06
N SER A 125 -4.92 17.62 -21.03
CA SER A 125 -5.74 16.40 -21.11
C SER A 125 -4.98 15.14 -21.54
N ARG A 126 -3.77 15.26 -22.08
CA ARG A 126 -3.04 14.14 -22.71
C ARG A 126 -2.81 12.95 -21.78
N PHE A 127 -2.60 13.21 -20.48
CA PHE A 127 -2.45 12.10 -19.52
C PHE A 127 -3.73 11.27 -19.46
N GLN A 128 -4.88 11.91 -19.29
CA GLN A 128 -6.18 11.23 -19.22
C GLN A 128 -6.54 10.59 -20.56
N ASP A 129 -6.31 11.27 -21.67
CA ASP A 129 -6.58 10.76 -23.02
C ASP A 129 -5.75 9.51 -23.34
N PHE A 130 -4.49 9.47 -22.87
CA PHE A 130 -3.59 8.32 -23.07
C PHE A 130 -3.96 7.13 -22.17
N THR A 131 -4.22 7.39 -20.89
CA THR A 131 -4.39 6.32 -19.90
C THR A 131 -5.82 5.80 -19.83
N ASN A 132 -6.80 6.64 -20.15
CA ASN A 132 -8.23 6.38 -19.94
C ASN A 132 -8.54 5.78 -18.55
N ASP A 133 -7.75 6.21 -17.54
CA ASP A 133 -7.82 5.69 -16.19
C ASP A 133 -9.09 6.17 -15.48
N VAL A 134 -9.74 5.26 -14.78
CA VAL A 134 -10.98 5.49 -14.02
C VAL A 134 -10.80 5.41 -12.51
N TYR A 135 -9.58 5.09 -12.04
CA TYR A 135 -9.31 4.93 -10.60
C TYR A 135 -9.20 6.24 -9.85
N MET A 136 -8.64 7.26 -10.53
CA MET A 136 -8.49 8.58 -9.97
C MET A 136 -9.04 9.62 -10.96
N GLN A 137 -9.70 10.63 -10.43
CA GLN A 137 -10.04 11.80 -11.22
C GLN A 137 -8.76 12.53 -11.63
N THR A 138 -8.66 12.92 -12.91
CA THR A 138 -7.59 13.79 -13.42
C THR A 138 -8.18 15.17 -13.67
N GLU A 139 -7.67 16.19 -12.99
CA GLU A 139 -7.98 17.59 -13.28
C GLU A 139 -6.89 18.22 -14.13
N VAL A 140 -7.27 19.13 -15.01
CA VAL A 140 -6.31 19.90 -15.80
C VAL A 140 -6.00 21.21 -15.09
N VAL A 141 -4.71 21.41 -14.77
CA VAL A 141 -4.19 22.62 -14.15
C VAL A 141 -3.23 23.27 -15.14
N GLU A 142 -3.69 24.28 -15.86
CA GLU A 142 -2.86 25.00 -16.83
C GLU A 142 -1.63 25.63 -16.14
N GLY A 143 -0.45 25.41 -16.72
CA GLY A 143 0.79 25.91 -16.14
C GLY A 143 1.26 25.11 -14.93
N LEU A 144 0.74 23.89 -14.70
CA LEU A 144 1.20 23.01 -13.63
C LEU A 144 2.74 22.87 -13.67
N ASP A 145 3.37 23.24 -12.57
CA ASP A 145 4.82 23.11 -12.38
C ASP A 145 5.11 22.51 -11.00
N PRO A 146 5.80 21.36 -10.90
CA PRO A 146 6.16 20.75 -9.62
C PRO A 146 6.95 21.71 -8.70
N ALA A 147 7.68 22.68 -9.25
CA ALA A 147 8.41 23.68 -8.48
C ALA A 147 7.50 24.53 -7.58
N ASN A 148 6.23 24.72 -7.94
CA ASN A 148 5.26 25.56 -7.22
C ASN A 148 4.59 24.85 -6.04
N TYR A 149 4.85 23.55 -5.83
CA TYR A 149 4.23 22.78 -4.73
C TYR A 149 5.24 22.46 -3.64
N ASP A 150 4.86 22.67 -2.40
CA ASP A 150 5.70 22.33 -1.24
C ASP A 150 5.78 20.84 -1.02
N LYS A 151 4.70 20.12 -1.34
CA LYS A 151 4.59 18.66 -1.17
C LYS A 151 4.06 18.02 -2.44
N ILE A 152 4.69 16.92 -2.85
CA ILE A 152 4.24 16.06 -3.93
C ILE A 152 4.32 14.64 -3.39
N TYR A 153 3.22 13.92 -3.44
CA TYR A 153 3.12 12.58 -2.85
C TYR A 153 3.32 11.48 -3.88
N LYS A 154 2.95 11.74 -5.14
CA LYS A 154 3.09 10.78 -6.23
C LYS A 154 3.22 11.51 -7.57
N ALA A 155 4.01 10.97 -8.48
CA ALA A 155 4.03 11.41 -9.87
C ALA A 155 3.63 10.24 -10.78
N TYR A 156 2.82 10.52 -11.80
CA TYR A 156 2.31 9.55 -12.77
C TYR A 156 2.89 9.88 -14.13
N ILE A 157 3.35 8.86 -14.86
CA ILE A 157 3.99 9.00 -16.18
C ILE A 157 3.27 8.08 -17.15
N ALA A 158 2.59 8.65 -18.15
CA ALA A 158 1.83 7.91 -19.16
C ALA A 158 2.76 7.30 -20.19
N CYS A 159 3.02 6.01 -20.09
CA CYS A 159 3.85 5.29 -21.06
C CYS A 159 3.56 3.78 -21.03
N TYR A 160 3.75 3.14 -22.18
CA TYR A 160 3.82 1.69 -22.30
C TYR A 160 5.26 1.20 -22.13
N GLU A 161 5.40 -0.06 -21.69
CA GLU A 161 6.69 -0.76 -21.72
C GLU A 161 7.19 -0.87 -23.18
N PRO A 162 8.47 -0.64 -23.47
CA PRO A 162 9.58 -0.45 -22.52
C PRO A 162 10.02 1.03 -22.35
N THR A 163 9.13 2.00 -22.55
CA THR A 163 9.48 3.44 -22.53
C THR A 163 10.11 3.87 -21.22
N GLU A 164 9.65 3.36 -20.09
CA GLU A 164 10.18 3.69 -18.76
C GLU A 164 11.67 3.40 -18.62
N TYR A 165 12.17 2.36 -19.27
CA TYR A 165 13.60 2.01 -19.23
C TYR A 165 14.48 2.99 -20.02
N THR A 166 13.88 3.90 -20.79
CA THR A 166 14.58 4.98 -21.49
C THR A 166 14.67 6.26 -20.66
N LEU A 167 14.01 6.30 -19.48
CA LEU A 167 13.99 7.46 -18.60
C LEU A 167 15.14 7.35 -17.58
N GLU A 168 16.18 8.16 -17.79
CA GLU A 168 17.38 8.14 -16.95
C GLU A 168 17.08 8.57 -15.50
N SER A 169 16.14 9.51 -15.31
CA SER A 169 15.73 10.02 -14.01
C SER A 169 15.08 8.93 -13.12
N LEU A 170 14.46 7.91 -13.72
CA LEU A 170 13.86 6.81 -12.98
C LEU A 170 14.87 5.87 -12.33
N LYS A 171 16.13 5.89 -12.75
CA LYS A 171 17.20 5.04 -12.15
C LYS A 171 17.51 5.41 -10.69
N SER A 172 17.13 6.60 -10.26
CA SER A 172 17.43 7.14 -8.92
C SER A 172 16.22 7.33 -8.02
N VAL A 173 15.03 6.92 -8.47
CA VAL A 173 13.79 7.05 -7.70
C VAL A 173 13.04 5.73 -7.67
N PRO A 174 12.29 5.42 -6.61
CA PRO A 174 11.41 4.27 -6.60
C PRO A 174 10.24 4.53 -7.55
N TRP A 175 9.95 3.54 -8.38
CA TRP A 175 8.81 3.58 -9.29
C TRP A 175 8.21 2.20 -9.48
N GLY A 176 6.96 2.15 -9.93
CA GLY A 176 6.25 0.92 -10.22
C GLY A 176 5.26 1.09 -11.36
N ARG A 177 4.84 -0.04 -11.95
CA ARG A 177 3.77 -0.09 -12.94
C ARG A 177 2.56 -0.77 -12.33
N PHE A 178 1.42 -0.08 -12.37
CA PHE A 178 0.13 -0.63 -11.93
C PHE A 178 -0.71 -1.04 -13.14
N LEU A 179 -0.87 -0.14 -14.11
CA LEU A 179 -1.53 -0.39 -15.39
C LEU A 179 -0.50 -0.40 -16.52
N LYS A 180 -0.86 -1.04 -17.63
CA LYS A 180 0.01 -1.05 -18.82
C LYS A 180 0.23 0.36 -19.40
N GLU A 181 -0.70 1.30 -19.15
CA GLU A 181 -0.72 2.65 -19.70
C GLU A 181 0.15 3.64 -18.93
N TYR A 182 0.51 3.35 -17.66
CA TYR A 182 1.34 4.30 -16.90
C TYR A 182 2.15 3.62 -15.79
N ILE A 183 3.19 4.32 -15.40
CA ILE A 183 3.96 4.07 -14.19
C ILE A 183 3.73 5.21 -13.19
N PHE A 184 4.07 4.97 -11.95
CA PHE A 184 4.10 6.00 -10.92
C PHE A 184 5.42 6.00 -10.18
N VAL A 185 5.88 7.18 -9.81
CA VAL A 185 6.97 7.41 -8.86
C VAL A 185 6.31 7.54 -7.49
N GLU A 186 6.57 6.58 -6.62
CA GLU A 186 6.09 6.57 -5.25
C GLU A 186 7.06 5.78 -4.37
N PRO A 187 7.05 6.01 -3.06
CA PRO A 187 7.76 5.16 -2.12
C PRO A 187 7.24 3.71 -2.20
N SER A 188 8.14 2.77 -1.97
CA SER A 188 7.79 1.34 -1.87
C SER A 188 8.51 0.74 -0.67
N ASP A 189 8.19 1.25 0.53
CA ASP A 189 8.73 0.75 1.80
C ASP A 189 7.64 0.71 2.89
N LYS A 190 6.74 -0.27 2.77
CA LYS A 190 5.69 -0.49 3.78
C LYS A 190 6.28 -0.72 5.18
N ALA A 191 7.48 -1.32 5.28
CA ALA A 191 8.13 -1.54 6.57
C ALA A 191 8.51 -0.22 7.27
N PHE A 192 8.80 0.84 6.53
CA PHE A 192 9.06 2.15 7.12
C PHE A 192 7.84 2.65 7.91
N GLY A 193 6.66 2.63 7.32
CA GLY A 193 5.44 3.04 8.00
C GLY A 193 5.05 2.10 9.16
N ILE A 194 5.23 0.79 8.99
CA ILE A 194 5.00 -0.19 10.05
C ILE A 194 5.90 0.10 11.26
N ARG A 195 7.20 0.35 11.07
CA ARG A 195 8.11 0.71 12.16
C ARG A 195 7.68 1.97 12.88
N ARG A 196 7.20 3.00 12.18
CA ARG A 196 6.67 4.23 12.78
C ARG A 196 5.47 3.96 13.69
N ILE A 197 4.56 3.07 13.29
CA ILE A 197 3.45 2.64 14.14
C ILE A 197 3.97 1.86 15.36
N MET A 198 4.92 0.94 15.17
CA MET A 198 5.51 0.17 16.29
C MET A 198 6.22 1.09 17.28
N ASP A 199 6.98 2.07 16.81
CA ASP A 199 7.67 3.07 17.63
C ASP A 199 6.67 3.93 18.42
N TYR A 200 5.57 4.35 17.78
CA TYR A 200 4.51 5.12 18.44
C TYR A 200 3.89 4.37 19.63
N PHE A 201 3.69 3.06 19.50
CA PHE A 201 3.13 2.22 20.57
C PHE A 201 4.18 1.65 21.50
N GLY A 202 5.47 1.89 21.29
CA GLY A 202 6.57 1.31 22.05
C GLY A 202 6.56 -0.22 22.01
N ALA A 203 6.19 -0.80 20.87
CA ALA A 203 5.97 -2.24 20.70
C ALA A 203 7.18 -2.93 20.09
N GLU A 204 7.37 -4.21 20.47
CA GLU A 204 8.48 -5.02 19.96
C GLU A 204 8.25 -5.44 18.51
N THR A 205 9.24 -5.27 17.65
CA THR A 205 9.15 -5.66 16.24
C THR A 205 8.96 -7.17 16.02
N SER A 206 9.36 -8.00 16.98
CA SER A 206 9.09 -9.46 16.99
C SER A 206 7.59 -9.81 17.13
N ASP A 207 6.75 -8.84 17.46
CA ASP A 207 5.31 -9.01 17.55
C ASP A 207 4.57 -8.64 16.27
N VAL A 208 5.28 -8.21 15.23
CA VAL A 208 4.71 -7.87 13.92
C VAL A 208 4.37 -9.15 13.15
N VAL A 209 3.17 -9.16 12.58
CA VAL A 209 2.70 -10.14 11.59
C VAL A 209 2.26 -9.38 10.35
N VAL A 210 2.71 -9.78 9.17
CA VAL A 210 2.36 -9.14 7.91
C VAL A 210 1.73 -10.13 6.95
N PHE A 211 0.70 -9.67 6.23
CA PHE A 211 0.02 -10.42 5.18
C PHE A 211 0.15 -9.67 3.85
N GLY A 212 0.58 -10.37 2.79
CA GLY A 212 0.75 -9.76 1.48
C GLY A 212 0.71 -10.77 0.34
N ASP A 213 0.65 -10.28 -0.90
CA ASP A 213 0.59 -11.12 -2.10
C ASP A 213 1.40 -10.59 -3.29
N ALA A 214 1.77 -9.32 -3.33
CA ALA A 214 2.37 -8.69 -4.50
C ALA A 214 3.79 -8.16 -4.26
N ALA A 215 4.43 -7.67 -5.32
CA ALA A 215 5.82 -7.20 -5.27
C ALA A 215 6.04 -6.01 -4.32
N ASN A 216 5.04 -5.13 -4.16
CA ASN A 216 5.10 -4.01 -3.22
C ASN A 216 5.12 -4.45 -1.75
N ASP A 217 4.71 -5.72 -1.46
CA ASP A 217 4.74 -6.30 -0.12
C ASP A 217 6.11 -6.84 0.29
N LEU A 218 7.01 -7.03 -0.67
CA LEU A 218 8.38 -7.48 -0.38
C LEU A 218 9.09 -6.59 0.65
N SER A 219 8.76 -5.29 0.63
CA SER A 219 9.32 -4.32 1.57
C SER A 219 8.91 -4.57 3.03
N MET A 220 7.78 -5.25 3.30
CA MET A 220 7.36 -5.59 4.66
C MET A 220 7.69 -7.04 5.06
N PHE A 221 8.31 -7.84 4.17
CA PHE A 221 8.80 -9.18 4.48
C PHE A 221 10.20 -9.12 5.11
N VAL A 222 10.26 -8.52 6.29
CA VAL A 222 11.50 -8.22 7.05
C VAL A 222 11.84 -9.37 7.99
N ASP A 223 13.13 -9.65 8.15
CA ASP A 223 13.59 -10.65 9.11
C ASP A 223 13.22 -10.29 10.55
N GLY A 224 12.79 -11.28 11.30
CA GLY A 224 12.29 -11.11 12.68
C GLY A 224 10.81 -10.78 12.78
N TRP A 225 10.11 -10.52 11.67
CA TRP A 225 8.64 -10.43 11.60
C TRP A 225 8.05 -11.77 11.17
N THR A 226 6.80 -12.04 11.54
CA THR A 226 6.07 -13.20 10.99
C THR A 226 5.48 -12.80 9.64
N LYS A 227 5.89 -13.48 8.58
CA LYS A 227 5.56 -13.16 7.19
C LYS A 227 4.61 -14.19 6.62
N VAL A 228 3.41 -13.77 6.25
CA VAL A 228 2.37 -14.62 5.68
C VAL A 228 2.15 -14.22 4.22
N ALA A 229 2.45 -15.13 3.30
CA ALA A 229 2.12 -14.97 1.89
C ALA A 229 0.75 -15.60 1.59
N MET A 230 -0.11 -14.86 0.87
CA MET A 230 -1.36 -15.40 0.37
C MET A 230 -1.11 -16.50 -0.67
N GLY A 231 -2.05 -17.42 -0.86
CA GLY A 231 -1.94 -18.50 -1.86
C GLY A 231 -1.80 -17.97 -3.29
N ASN A 232 -2.45 -16.85 -3.58
CA ASN A 232 -2.34 -16.11 -4.85
C ASN A 232 -1.09 -15.21 -4.94
N ALA A 233 -0.21 -15.21 -3.93
CA ALA A 233 0.98 -14.35 -3.93
C ALA A 233 1.99 -14.72 -5.04
N ILE A 234 2.81 -13.76 -5.43
CA ILE A 234 3.95 -13.99 -6.33
C ILE A 234 4.96 -14.95 -5.71
N ASP A 235 5.66 -15.70 -6.55
CA ASP A 235 6.62 -16.72 -6.09
C ASP A 235 7.74 -16.15 -5.23
N GLU A 236 8.22 -14.94 -5.53
CA GLU A 236 9.26 -14.29 -4.74
C GLU A 236 8.81 -14.01 -3.30
N LEU A 237 7.56 -13.60 -3.11
CA LEU A 237 7.01 -13.36 -1.77
C LEU A 237 6.84 -14.69 -1.01
N LYS A 238 6.33 -15.73 -1.68
CA LYS A 238 6.20 -17.08 -1.11
C LYS A 238 7.53 -17.65 -0.64
N GLN A 239 8.62 -17.41 -1.38
CA GLN A 239 9.96 -17.85 -1.00
C GLN A 239 10.49 -17.19 0.27
N ARG A 240 10.02 -15.98 0.60
CA ARG A 240 10.41 -15.23 1.79
C ARG A 240 9.46 -15.41 2.98
N ALA A 241 8.32 -16.05 2.77
CA ALA A 241 7.30 -16.22 3.78
C ALA A 241 7.68 -17.28 4.83
N ASP A 242 7.29 -17.04 6.08
CA ASP A 242 7.33 -18.05 7.13
C ASP A 242 6.14 -19.00 7.03
N TYR A 243 5.01 -18.53 6.47
CA TYR A 243 3.81 -19.30 6.24
C TYR A 243 3.15 -18.90 4.91
N ILE A 244 2.76 -19.90 4.10
CA ILE A 244 1.97 -19.70 2.89
C ILE A 244 0.56 -20.23 3.16
N THR A 245 -0.43 -19.36 3.06
CA THR A 245 -1.82 -19.71 3.25
C THR A 245 -2.53 -20.02 1.92
N THR A 246 -3.85 -20.20 1.94
CA THR A 246 -4.68 -20.34 0.75
C THR A 246 -4.93 -19.00 0.06
N ASP A 247 -5.54 -19.03 -1.14
CA ASP A 247 -5.84 -17.81 -1.90
C ASP A 247 -6.80 -16.89 -1.14
N VAL A 248 -6.81 -15.63 -1.50
CA VAL A 248 -7.66 -14.60 -0.87
C VAL A 248 -9.15 -14.97 -0.87
N ASP A 249 -9.62 -15.62 -1.93
CA ASP A 249 -11.00 -16.09 -2.12
C ASP A 249 -11.25 -17.52 -1.60
N LYS A 250 -10.24 -18.14 -0.96
CA LYS A 250 -10.26 -19.47 -0.35
C LYS A 250 -9.91 -19.42 1.14
N ASP A 251 -10.51 -18.47 1.85
CA ASP A 251 -10.38 -18.29 3.30
C ASP A 251 -8.94 -18.02 3.79
N GLY A 252 -8.07 -17.44 2.92
CA GLY A 252 -6.63 -17.35 3.18
C GLY A 252 -6.26 -16.68 4.50
N ILE A 253 -6.86 -15.53 4.85
CA ILE A 253 -6.59 -14.85 6.11
C ILE A 253 -7.05 -15.70 7.30
N TYR A 254 -8.27 -16.26 7.22
CA TYR A 254 -8.82 -17.07 8.30
C TYR A 254 -7.94 -18.30 8.58
N ASN A 255 -7.57 -19.03 7.52
CA ASN A 255 -6.76 -20.24 7.63
C ASN A 255 -5.36 -19.95 8.22
N ALA A 256 -4.74 -18.84 7.80
CA ALA A 256 -3.45 -18.43 8.39
C ALA A 256 -3.57 -18.07 9.86
N CYS A 257 -4.58 -17.28 10.22
CA CYS A 257 -4.78 -16.89 11.63
C CYS A 257 -5.05 -18.09 12.54
N GLU A 258 -5.82 -19.07 12.04
CA GLU A 258 -6.08 -20.31 12.77
C GLU A 258 -4.81 -21.15 12.93
N ALA A 259 -4.07 -21.37 11.83
CA ALA A 259 -2.83 -22.14 11.82
C ALA A 259 -1.73 -21.54 12.72
N LEU A 260 -1.66 -20.21 12.77
CA LEU A 260 -0.71 -19.47 13.63
C LEU A 260 -1.22 -19.28 15.07
N GLY A 261 -2.43 -19.80 15.40
CA GLY A 261 -3.01 -19.73 16.73
C GLY A 261 -3.43 -18.33 17.17
N LEU A 262 -3.63 -17.39 16.23
CA LEU A 262 -3.91 -15.98 16.54
C LEU A 262 -5.32 -15.72 17.11
N PHE A 263 -6.22 -16.68 17.06
CA PHE A 263 -7.57 -16.57 17.63
C PHE A 263 -7.65 -16.96 19.11
N ASN A 264 -6.59 -17.55 19.65
CA ASN A 264 -6.60 -18.06 21.03
C ASN A 264 -6.03 -16.99 21.99
N ASN A 265 -6.81 -16.64 23.00
CA ASN A 265 -6.39 -15.80 24.14
C ASN A 265 -6.36 -16.63 25.41
#